data_4fe9d686b826c9172e80e1dc6331937f
#
_entry.id   4fe9d686b826c9172e80e1dc6331937f
#
_cell.length_a   1.000
_cell.length_b   1.000
_cell.length_c   1.000
_cell.angle_alpha   90.00
_cell.angle_beta   90.00
_cell.angle_gamma   90.00
#
_symmetry.space_group_name_H-M   'P 1'
#
loop_
_entity.id
_entity.type
_entity.pdbx_description
1 polymer ?
#
loop_
_entity_poly.entity_id
_entity_poly.type
_entity_poly.pdbx_seq_one_letter_code
_entity_poly.pdbx_strand_id
1 'polypeptide(L)'
;SKGTFDAATGIWKVGKLAKNEVVTLKVKTKTTSLGTVTLTVNAVNSTEDTNISNNVATKTIYIQELPKVVPTKDVNVTNPNYGDKVKYTIVVSNVGKITADVTLTDTLDKGLIFNGASGNYEYDSTTRTVTWNIDGLAVGQNLTFYVYATVDAYGVLNNTVTVGDNTVIRNVTVPEITPDKTIDNDSPNFGDKVSYTVTVTNGEFEANNVIVKDVVGNGLTVTDISDNGQYDPITRTITWIVDLAKNEVKTFTVEATVSGYGNISNKVVVGNKTIFKNVDVPEITPKKDVNNTAPNFGENVAYTIVVSNDGISDAKQVVITDTL
;
A
#
# COMPACT_ATOMS: atom_id res chain seq x y z
N SER A 1 -50.65 25.44 -19.96
CA SER A 1 -51.23 24.76 -21.10
C SER A 1 -52.75 24.75 -20.98
N LYS A 2 -53.48 24.84 -22.09
CA LYS A 2 -54.94 24.82 -22.20
C LYS A 2 -55.39 23.42 -22.62
N GLY A 3 -56.55 22.95 -22.13
CA GLY A 3 -57.13 21.68 -22.48
C GLY A 3 -56.60 20.49 -21.68
N THR A 4 -56.95 19.27 -22.10
CA THR A 4 -56.58 17.99 -21.45
C THR A 4 -55.82 17.12 -22.42
N PHE A 5 -54.71 16.54 -21.95
CA PHE A 5 -53.89 15.56 -22.67
C PHE A 5 -54.11 14.16 -22.10
N ASP A 6 -54.44 13.21 -22.97
CA ASP A 6 -54.51 11.79 -22.65
C ASP A 6 -53.22 11.11 -23.08
N ALA A 7 -52.43 10.68 -22.12
CA ALA A 7 -51.13 10.03 -22.39
C ALA A 7 -51.27 8.62 -23.00
N ALA A 8 -52.41 7.94 -22.80
CA ALA A 8 -52.61 6.58 -23.33
C ALA A 8 -52.93 6.61 -24.83
N THR A 9 -53.66 7.65 -25.30
CA THR A 9 -54.06 7.83 -26.70
C THR A 9 -53.22 8.82 -27.46
N GLY A 10 -52.43 9.67 -26.77
CA GLY A 10 -51.66 10.77 -27.35
C GLY A 10 -52.55 11.96 -27.80
N ILE A 11 -53.81 12.00 -27.41
CA ILE A 11 -54.76 13.04 -27.85
C ILE A 11 -54.72 14.22 -26.87
N TRP A 12 -54.50 15.42 -27.45
CA TRP A 12 -54.63 16.68 -26.71
C TRP A 12 -55.87 17.43 -27.15
N LYS A 13 -56.89 17.42 -26.29
CA LYS A 13 -58.14 18.18 -26.49
C LYS A 13 -57.94 19.61 -25.99
N VAL A 14 -57.67 20.56 -26.91
CA VAL A 14 -57.38 21.94 -26.59
C VAL A 14 -58.65 22.74 -26.27
N GLY A 15 -59.80 22.38 -26.85
CA GLY A 15 -61.04 23.14 -26.79
C GLY A 15 -61.04 24.34 -27.78
N LYS A 16 -61.80 25.40 -27.48
CA LYS A 16 -61.88 26.60 -28.32
C LYS A 16 -60.51 27.31 -28.33
N LEU A 17 -59.97 27.56 -29.52
CA LEU A 17 -58.78 28.35 -29.77
C LEU A 17 -59.15 29.64 -30.41
N ALA A 18 -58.89 30.78 -29.77
CA ALA A 18 -59.26 32.11 -30.31
C ALA A 18 -58.30 32.51 -31.45
N LYS A 19 -58.70 33.52 -32.23
CA LYS A 19 -57.88 34.10 -33.30
C LYS A 19 -56.56 34.60 -32.71
N ASN A 20 -55.43 34.15 -33.27
CA ASN A 20 -54.06 34.43 -32.85
C ASN A 20 -53.64 33.83 -31.45
N GLU A 21 -54.48 33.00 -30.87
CA GLU A 21 -54.12 32.28 -29.62
C GLU A 21 -53.11 31.18 -29.91
N VAL A 22 -52.04 31.14 -29.15
CA VAL A 22 -51.01 30.07 -29.21
C VAL A 22 -51.04 29.27 -27.92
N VAL A 23 -51.07 27.95 -28.04
CA VAL A 23 -51.04 27.04 -26.91
C VAL A 23 -49.86 26.05 -27.07
N THR A 24 -49.25 25.64 -25.98
CA THR A 24 -48.09 24.74 -25.99
C THR A 24 -48.31 23.55 -25.07
N LEU A 25 -48.02 22.35 -25.57
CA LEU A 25 -47.92 21.13 -24.79
C LEU A 25 -46.46 20.62 -24.80
N LYS A 26 -45.90 20.35 -23.63
CA LYS A 26 -44.59 19.68 -23.49
C LYS A 26 -44.84 18.24 -23.05
N VAL A 27 -44.42 17.28 -23.88
CA VAL A 27 -44.51 15.84 -23.57
C VAL A 27 -43.10 15.28 -23.38
N LYS A 28 -42.88 14.60 -22.26
CA LYS A 28 -41.61 13.85 -21.96
C LYS A 28 -41.88 12.39 -22.24
N THR A 29 -41.03 11.77 -23.04
CA THR A 29 -41.10 10.36 -23.38
C THR A 29 -39.76 9.66 -23.14
N LYS A 30 -39.78 8.35 -22.91
CA LYS A 30 -38.59 7.50 -22.85
C LYS A 30 -38.47 6.72 -24.14
N THR A 31 -37.27 6.70 -24.73
CA THR A 31 -36.98 5.89 -25.94
C THR A 31 -36.95 4.40 -25.59
N THR A 32 -37.59 3.55 -26.39
CA THR A 32 -37.74 2.11 -26.15
C THR A 32 -37.24 1.25 -27.31
N SER A 33 -36.86 1.86 -28.46
CA SER A 33 -36.34 1.19 -29.65
C SER A 33 -35.23 2.00 -30.29
N LEU A 34 -34.29 1.31 -30.96
CA LEU A 34 -33.22 1.93 -31.71
C LEU A 34 -33.64 2.33 -33.10
N GLY A 35 -32.89 3.24 -33.72
CA GLY A 35 -33.07 3.65 -35.10
C GLY A 35 -33.91 4.89 -35.23
N THR A 36 -34.47 5.11 -36.43
CA THR A 36 -35.24 6.31 -36.77
C THR A 36 -36.63 6.22 -36.22
N VAL A 37 -37.04 7.22 -35.45
CA VAL A 37 -38.42 7.40 -34.95
C VAL A 37 -38.94 8.73 -35.44
N THR A 38 -40.05 8.71 -36.18
CA THR A 38 -40.75 9.89 -36.65
C THR A 38 -42.00 10.14 -35.80
N LEU A 39 -42.04 11.31 -35.20
CA LEU A 39 -43.17 11.78 -34.42
C LEU A 39 -44.02 12.69 -35.31
N THR A 40 -45.33 12.41 -35.39
CA THR A 40 -46.28 13.17 -36.20
C THR A 40 -47.37 13.77 -35.31
N VAL A 41 -47.67 15.01 -35.52
CA VAL A 41 -48.78 15.69 -34.90
C VAL A 41 -49.78 16.08 -35.99
N ASN A 42 -51.04 15.71 -35.80
CA ASN A 42 -52.14 16.11 -36.65
C ASN A 42 -53.10 17.03 -35.87
N ALA A 43 -53.42 18.16 -36.43
CA ALA A 43 -54.43 19.05 -35.90
C ALA A 43 -55.75 18.85 -36.65
N VAL A 44 -56.83 18.69 -35.90
CA VAL A 44 -58.19 18.63 -36.48
C VAL A 44 -59.11 19.55 -35.77
N ASN A 45 -60.03 20.17 -36.48
CA ASN A 45 -61.09 21.04 -35.94
C ASN A 45 -62.46 20.70 -36.54
N SER A 46 -63.48 21.24 -35.99
CA SER A 46 -64.85 21.05 -36.47
C SER A 46 -65.32 22.14 -37.47
N THR A 47 -64.48 23.12 -37.76
CA THR A 47 -64.73 24.18 -38.73
C THR A 47 -64.08 23.82 -40.05
N GLU A 48 -64.64 24.20 -41.19
CA GLU A 48 -64.05 23.95 -42.49
C GLU A 48 -62.64 24.59 -42.57
N ASP A 49 -61.66 23.81 -42.92
CA ASP A 49 -60.26 24.20 -43.10
C ASP A 49 -59.91 24.01 -44.60
N THR A 50 -59.69 25.12 -45.26
CA THR A 50 -59.42 25.14 -46.73
C THR A 50 -57.96 24.76 -47.06
N ASN A 51 -57.06 24.66 -46.05
CA ASN A 51 -55.68 24.27 -46.25
C ASN A 51 -55.27 23.18 -45.27
N ILE A 52 -55.63 21.95 -45.52
CA ILE A 52 -55.32 20.80 -44.67
C ILE A 52 -53.84 20.40 -44.69
N SER A 53 -53.04 20.95 -45.61
CA SER A 53 -51.59 20.63 -45.69
C SER A 53 -50.77 21.21 -44.55
N ASN A 54 -51.26 22.24 -43.85
CA ASN A 54 -50.60 22.82 -42.67
C ASN A 54 -51.03 22.19 -41.35
N ASN A 55 -51.93 21.22 -41.38
CA ASN A 55 -52.45 20.54 -40.17
C ASN A 55 -51.55 19.44 -39.68
N VAL A 56 -50.47 19.09 -40.39
CA VAL A 56 -49.56 18.03 -40.04
C VAL A 56 -48.17 18.61 -39.81
N ALA A 57 -47.56 18.22 -38.67
CA ALA A 57 -46.16 18.49 -38.39
C ALA A 57 -45.42 17.20 -37.97
N THR A 58 -44.24 17.01 -38.48
CA THR A 58 -43.40 15.86 -38.18
C THR A 58 -42.05 16.29 -37.65
N LYS A 59 -41.50 15.47 -36.74
CA LYS A 59 -40.12 15.58 -36.29
C LYS A 59 -39.51 14.17 -36.18
N THR A 60 -38.37 13.98 -36.82
CA THR A 60 -37.63 12.73 -36.79
C THR A 60 -36.44 12.85 -35.82
N ILE A 61 -36.25 11.84 -35.03
CA ILE A 61 -35.08 11.64 -34.19
C ILE A 61 -34.45 10.29 -34.52
N TYR A 62 -33.12 10.19 -34.37
CA TYR A 62 -32.40 8.93 -34.51
C TYR A 62 -31.93 8.50 -33.12
N ILE A 63 -32.35 7.30 -32.68
CA ILE A 63 -32.01 6.72 -31.38
C ILE A 63 -30.82 5.79 -31.59
N GLN A 64 -29.69 6.19 -31.01
CA GLN A 64 -28.44 5.45 -31.13
C GLN A 64 -28.29 4.42 -30.03
N GLU A 65 -27.54 3.36 -30.31
CA GLU A 65 -27.06 2.43 -29.30
C GLU A 65 -26.00 3.13 -28.43
N LEU A 66 -25.99 2.85 -27.14
CA LEU A 66 -24.93 3.31 -26.25
C LEU A 66 -23.73 2.37 -26.36
N PRO A 67 -22.49 2.90 -26.29
CA PRO A 67 -21.30 2.06 -26.18
C PRO A 67 -21.36 1.23 -24.89
N LYS A 68 -20.83 0.02 -24.95
CA LYS A 68 -20.75 -0.85 -23.78
C LYS A 68 -19.30 -1.26 -23.56
N VAL A 69 -18.63 -0.56 -22.66
CA VAL A 69 -17.23 -0.83 -22.29
C VAL A 69 -17.18 -1.38 -20.89
N VAL A 70 -16.42 -2.44 -20.68
CA VAL A 70 -16.27 -3.11 -19.38
C VAL A 70 -14.80 -3.24 -19.02
N PRO A 71 -14.40 -2.91 -17.77
CA PRO A 71 -13.07 -3.16 -17.29
C PRO A 71 -12.99 -4.52 -16.58
N THR A 72 -11.80 -5.13 -16.60
CA THR A 72 -11.39 -6.16 -15.65
C THR A 72 -10.10 -5.72 -15.00
N LYS A 73 -9.82 -6.24 -13.80
CA LYS A 73 -8.63 -5.88 -13.03
C LYS A 73 -8.10 -7.08 -12.27
N ASP A 74 -6.78 -7.25 -12.30
CA ASP A 74 -6.06 -8.25 -11.53
C ASP A 74 -4.79 -7.68 -10.92
N VAL A 75 -4.15 -8.40 -9.99
CA VAL A 75 -2.90 -8.05 -9.34
C VAL A 75 -1.95 -9.24 -9.31
N ASN A 76 -0.66 -9.00 -9.50
CA ASN A 76 0.35 -10.07 -9.54
C ASN A 76 0.58 -10.80 -8.22
N VAL A 77 0.31 -10.15 -7.08
CA VAL A 77 0.43 -10.72 -5.72
C VAL A 77 -0.73 -10.21 -4.88
N THR A 78 -1.47 -11.11 -4.24
CA THR A 78 -2.65 -10.76 -3.42
C THR A 78 -2.29 -10.50 -1.95
N ASN A 79 -1.19 -11.10 -1.46
CA ASN A 79 -0.70 -10.98 -0.09
C ASN A 79 0.77 -10.50 -0.11
N PRO A 80 1.03 -9.24 -0.52
CA PRO A 80 2.38 -8.69 -0.47
C PRO A 80 2.76 -8.31 0.96
N ASN A 81 4.07 -8.26 1.22
CA ASN A 81 4.60 -7.67 2.45
C ASN A 81 4.67 -6.13 2.36
N TYR A 82 4.84 -5.46 3.50
CA TYR A 82 5.15 -4.03 3.53
C TYR A 82 6.43 -3.75 2.74
N GLY A 83 6.40 -2.74 1.89
CA GLY A 83 7.52 -2.36 1.02
C GLY A 83 7.58 -3.10 -0.32
N ASP A 84 6.79 -4.15 -0.52
CA ASP A 84 6.76 -4.89 -1.78
C ASP A 84 6.18 -4.06 -2.93
N LYS A 85 6.63 -4.38 -4.14
CA LYS A 85 6.10 -3.81 -5.38
C LYS A 85 4.98 -4.67 -5.93
N VAL A 86 3.85 -4.06 -6.24
CA VAL A 86 2.70 -4.71 -6.85
C VAL A 86 2.43 -4.14 -8.23
N LYS A 87 1.93 -5.00 -9.14
CA LYS A 87 1.53 -4.63 -10.49
C LYS A 87 0.08 -5.01 -10.70
N TYR A 88 -0.76 -4.02 -10.92
CA TYR A 88 -2.14 -4.23 -11.37
C TYR A 88 -2.19 -4.30 -12.89
N THR A 89 -2.99 -5.24 -13.40
CA THR A 89 -3.29 -5.41 -14.82
C THR A 89 -4.76 -5.07 -15.04
N ILE A 90 -5.03 -4.11 -15.90
CA ILE A 90 -6.37 -3.64 -16.26
C ILE A 90 -6.61 -3.96 -17.71
N VAL A 91 -7.71 -4.64 -18.03
CA VAL A 91 -8.14 -4.85 -19.41
C VAL A 91 -9.48 -4.13 -19.62
N VAL A 92 -9.53 -3.27 -20.62
CA VAL A 92 -10.73 -2.52 -21.01
C VAL A 92 -11.22 -3.11 -22.35
N SER A 93 -12.48 -3.56 -22.36
CA SER A 93 -13.07 -4.26 -23.50
C SER A 93 -14.33 -3.55 -24.00
N ASN A 94 -14.41 -3.25 -25.31
CA ASN A 94 -15.66 -2.80 -25.92
C ASN A 94 -16.51 -4.01 -26.33
N VAL A 95 -17.47 -4.36 -25.49
CA VAL A 95 -18.43 -5.46 -25.72
C VAL A 95 -19.76 -4.95 -26.33
N GLY A 96 -19.81 -3.68 -26.70
CA GLY A 96 -20.94 -3.05 -27.37
C GLY A 96 -20.98 -3.34 -28.87
N LYS A 97 -21.77 -2.55 -29.60
CA LYS A 97 -21.94 -2.68 -31.05
C LYS A 97 -21.48 -1.44 -31.82
N ILE A 98 -20.98 -0.46 -31.13
CA ILE A 98 -20.42 0.77 -31.69
C ILE A 98 -19.06 1.08 -31.07
N THR A 99 -18.23 1.82 -31.79
CA THR A 99 -16.96 2.36 -31.31
C THR A 99 -17.23 3.32 -30.14
N ALA A 100 -16.32 3.33 -29.17
CA ALA A 100 -16.46 4.12 -27.95
C ALA A 100 -15.25 5.00 -27.70
N ASP A 101 -15.48 6.27 -27.37
CA ASP A 101 -14.50 7.12 -26.70
C ASP A 101 -14.76 7.01 -25.20
N VAL A 102 -13.74 6.68 -24.40
CA VAL A 102 -13.92 6.41 -22.98
C VAL A 102 -12.80 7.01 -22.15
N THR A 103 -13.13 7.47 -20.98
CA THR A 103 -12.16 7.79 -19.92
C THR A 103 -12.11 6.62 -18.94
N LEU A 104 -10.92 6.05 -18.81
CA LEU A 104 -10.60 5.02 -17.82
C LEU A 104 -9.91 5.69 -16.65
N THR A 105 -10.35 5.41 -15.42
CA THR A 105 -9.69 5.88 -14.20
C THR A 105 -9.31 4.71 -13.32
N ASP A 106 -8.17 4.85 -12.62
CA ASP A 106 -7.69 3.90 -11.62
C ASP A 106 -7.29 4.65 -10.36
N THR A 107 -8.00 4.40 -9.26
CA THR A 107 -7.80 5.10 -7.98
C THR A 107 -7.15 4.16 -6.97
N LEU A 108 -5.95 4.54 -6.50
CA LEU A 108 -5.16 3.78 -5.54
C LEU A 108 -5.53 4.13 -4.10
N ASP A 109 -5.55 3.11 -3.22
CA ASP A 109 -5.61 3.30 -1.77
C ASP A 109 -4.44 4.17 -1.28
N LYS A 110 -4.65 4.87 -0.15
CA LYS A 110 -3.62 5.70 0.49
C LYS A 110 -2.37 4.91 0.90
N GLY A 111 -2.51 3.62 1.15
CA GLY A 111 -1.41 2.71 1.48
C GLY A 111 -0.66 2.13 0.27
N LEU A 112 -0.94 2.62 -0.95
CA LEU A 112 -0.27 2.23 -2.19
C LEU A 112 0.46 3.44 -2.77
N ILE A 113 1.78 3.50 -2.72
CA ILE A 113 2.57 4.57 -3.35
C ILE A 113 2.63 4.32 -4.85
N PHE A 114 2.12 5.26 -5.65
CA PHE A 114 2.16 5.18 -7.12
C PHE A 114 3.59 5.28 -7.65
N ASN A 115 3.99 4.32 -8.50
CA ASN A 115 5.33 4.25 -9.10
C ASN A 115 5.30 4.45 -10.63
N GLY A 116 4.12 4.55 -11.23
CA GLY A 116 3.95 4.74 -12.67
C GLY A 116 2.84 3.86 -13.25
N ALA A 117 2.51 4.13 -14.51
CA ALA A 117 1.54 3.35 -15.28
C ALA A 117 2.00 3.19 -16.73
N SER A 118 1.39 2.27 -17.48
CA SER A 118 1.65 2.09 -18.89
C SER A 118 0.77 3.01 -19.75
N GLY A 119 1.20 3.27 -20.99
CA GLY A 119 0.49 4.10 -21.96
C GLY A 119 0.61 5.60 -21.66
N ASN A 120 -0.19 6.40 -22.37
CA ASN A 120 -0.28 7.83 -22.12
C ASN A 120 -1.33 8.07 -21.02
N TYR A 121 -0.90 8.54 -19.85
CA TYR A 121 -1.76 8.73 -18.68
C TYR A 121 -1.48 10.08 -18.01
N GLU A 122 -2.45 10.51 -17.22
CA GLU A 122 -2.32 11.60 -16.24
C GLU A 122 -2.45 11.01 -14.84
N TYR A 123 -1.67 11.51 -13.87
CA TYR A 123 -1.79 11.13 -12.46
C TYR A 123 -2.04 12.33 -11.58
N ASP A 124 -3.17 12.32 -10.88
CA ASP A 124 -3.49 13.29 -9.83
C ASP A 124 -3.11 12.70 -8.46
N SER A 125 -2.07 13.28 -7.84
CA SER A 125 -1.58 12.85 -6.53
C SER A 125 -2.54 13.18 -5.38
N THR A 126 -3.45 14.14 -5.55
CA THR A 126 -4.44 14.54 -4.52
C THR A 126 -5.55 13.50 -4.42
N THR A 127 -6.09 13.10 -5.55
CA THR A 127 -7.13 12.06 -5.64
C THR A 127 -6.54 10.65 -5.75
N ARG A 128 -5.22 10.55 -5.97
CA ARG A 128 -4.47 9.29 -6.19
C ARG A 128 -4.99 8.50 -7.38
N THR A 129 -5.42 9.21 -8.42
CA THR A 129 -6.10 8.65 -9.58
C THR A 129 -5.24 8.77 -10.83
N VAL A 130 -5.08 7.64 -11.52
CA VAL A 130 -4.51 7.57 -12.87
C VAL A 130 -5.64 7.63 -13.88
N THR A 131 -5.51 8.45 -14.91
CA THR A 131 -6.52 8.64 -15.94
C THR A 131 -5.95 8.37 -17.33
N TRP A 132 -6.65 7.60 -18.14
CA TRP A 132 -6.39 7.40 -19.57
C TRP A 132 -7.60 7.86 -20.37
N ASN A 133 -7.37 8.64 -21.41
CA ASN A 133 -8.37 8.97 -22.43
C ASN A 133 -8.13 8.05 -23.62
N ILE A 134 -9.14 7.28 -23.99
CA ILE A 134 -9.10 6.26 -25.03
C ILE A 134 -10.07 6.68 -26.13
N ASP A 135 -9.54 7.08 -27.28
CA ASP A 135 -10.32 7.49 -28.43
C ASP A 135 -10.52 6.29 -29.37
N GLY A 136 -11.73 6.12 -29.84
CA GLY A 136 -12.05 5.17 -30.91
C GLY A 136 -11.86 3.70 -30.54
N LEU A 137 -12.14 3.27 -29.32
CA LEU A 137 -12.09 1.84 -28.94
C LEU A 137 -13.08 1.03 -29.80
N ALA A 138 -12.57 0.25 -30.74
CA ALA A 138 -13.38 -0.48 -31.70
C ALA A 138 -14.20 -1.62 -31.05
N VAL A 139 -15.29 -2.02 -31.70
CA VAL A 139 -16.11 -3.15 -31.26
C VAL A 139 -15.27 -4.42 -31.18
N GLY A 140 -15.33 -5.11 -30.04
CA GLY A 140 -14.55 -6.33 -29.77
C GLY A 140 -13.08 -6.08 -29.41
N GLN A 141 -12.60 -4.83 -29.43
CA GLN A 141 -11.23 -4.49 -29.09
C GLN A 141 -11.03 -4.55 -27.57
N ASN A 142 -9.84 -5.04 -27.16
CA ASN A 142 -9.34 -5.03 -25.81
C ASN A 142 -8.05 -4.22 -25.73
N LEU A 143 -7.93 -3.36 -24.74
CA LEU A 143 -6.70 -2.66 -24.39
C LEU A 143 -6.25 -3.04 -23.00
N THR A 144 -4.94 -3.20 -22.81
CA THR A 144 -4.35 -3.58 -21.51
C THR A 144 -3.49 -2.45 -20.97
N PHE A 145 -3.72 -2.10 -19.73
CA PHE A 145 -2.96 -1.10 -18.96
C PHE A 145 -2.37 -1.72 -17.71
N TYR A 146 -1.25 -1.17 -17.27
CA TYR A 146 -0.58 -1.58 -16.04
C TYR A 146 -0.46 -0.40 -15.11
N VAL A 147 -0.65 -0.65 -13.80
CA VAL A 147 -0.37 0.32 -12.72
C VAL A 147 0.60 -0.34 -11.76
N TYR A 148 1.68 0.38 -11.43
CA TYR A 148 2.73 -0.07 -10.53
C TYR A 148 2.66 0.73 -9.24
N ALA A 149 2.71 0.04 -8.10
CA ALA A 149 2.70 0.66 -6.80
C ALA A 149 3.63 -0.06 -5.81
N THR A 150 4.04 0.65 -4.76
CA THR A 150 4.72 0.08 -3.59
C THR A 150 3.76 0.08 -2.41
N VAL A 151 3.73 -1.02 -1.67
CA VAL A 151 2.91 -1.18 -0.47
C VAL A 151 3.52 -0.36 0.68
N ASP A 152 2.73 0.54 1.29
CA ASP A 152 3.17 1.45 2.35
C ASP A 152 2.22 1.46 3.57
N ALA A 153 1.34 0.48 3.67
CA ALA A 153 0.46 0.30 4.81
C ALA A 153 0.13 -1.18 5.01
N TYR A 154 -0.38 -1.51 6.20
CA TYR A 154 -0.88 -2.84 6.55
C TYR A 154 -2.40 -2.94 6.36
N GLY A 155 -2.92 -4.17 6.32
CA GLY A 155 -4.34 -4.44 6.17
C GLY A 155 -4.79 -4.59 4.72
N VAL A 156 -6.06 -4.33 4.46
CA VAL A 156 -6.66 -4.45 3.12
C VAL A 156 -6.53 -3.13 2.39
N LEU A 157 -5.79 -3.12 1.28
CA LEU A 157 -5.57 -1.95 0.43
C LEU A 157 -6.31 -2.14 -0.89
N ASN A 158 -7.23 -1.23 -1.19
CA ASN A 158 -8.07 -1.30 -2.37
C ASN A 158 -7.42 -0.55 -3.55
N ASN A 159 -7.58 -1.10 -4.76
CA ASN A 159 -7.33 -0.37 -5.98
C ASN A 159 -8.54 -0.51 -6.90
N THR A 160 -9.11 0.61 -7.32
CA THR A 160 -10.41 0.69 -7.99
C THR A 160 -10.25 1.22 -9.40
N VAL A 161 -10.71 0.45 -10.39
CA VAL A 161 -10.79 0.90 -11.78
C VAL A 161 -12.24 1.21 -12.14
N THR A 162 -12.46 2.31 -12.88
CA THR A 162 -13.79 2.75 -13.34
C THR A 162 -13.75 3.14 -14.82
N VAL A 163 -14.76 2.71 -15.57
CA VAL A 163 -15.04 3.18 -16.94
C VAL A 163 -16.55 3.33 -17.11
N GLY A 164 -17.03 4.57 -17.37
CA GLY A 164 -18.46 4.89 -17.33
C GLY A 164 -19.07 4.51 -15.98
N ASP A 165 -20.15 3.72 -16.00
CA ASP A 165 -20.83 3.25 -14.79
C ASP A 165 -20.25 1.93 -14.24
N ASN A 166 -19.23 1.35 -14.89
CA ASN A 166 -18.64 0.06 -14.50
C ASN A 166 -17.42 0.27 -13.61
N THR A 167 -17.44 -0.35 -12.43
CA THR A 167 -16.36 -0.29 -11.44
C THR A 167 -15.92 -1.69 -11.05
N VAL A 168 -14.60 -1.90 -10.99
CA VAL A 168 -13.99 -3.14 -10.48
C VAL A 168 -12.96 -2.78 -9.42
N ILE A 169 -13.03 -3.46 -8.28
CA ILE A 169 -12.08 -3.32 -7.17
C ILE A 169 -11.19 -4.57 -7.13
N ARG A 170 -9.89 -4.35 -7.03
CA ARG A 170 -8.92 -5.41 -6.74
C ARG A 170 -8.08 -4.97 -5.56
N ASN A 171 -8.19 -5.68 -4.45
CA ASN A 171 -7.43 -5.42 -3.24
C ASN A 171 -6.19 -6.30 -3.14
N VAL A 172 -5.25 -5.85 -2.31
CA VAL A 172 -4.19 -6.66 -1.73
C VAL A 172 -4.35 -6.66 -0.22
N THR A 173 -3.94 -7.74 0.43
CA THR A 173 -3.99 -7.89 1.89
C THR A 173 -2.56 -7.95 2.42
N VAL A 174 -2.19 -6.97 3.22
CA VAL A 174 -0.84 -6.80 3.74
C VAL A 174 -0.80 -7.26 5.19
N PRO A 175 -0.08 -8.35 5.52
CA PRO A 175 0.01 -8.85 6.88
C PRO A 175 0.79 -7.88 7.77
N GLU A 176 0.37 -7.73 9.01
CA GLU A 176 1.05 -6.90 10.00
C GLU A 176 1.92 -7.77 10.91
N ILE A 177 3.24 -7.72 10.73
CA ILE A 177 4.19 -8.42 11.57
C ILE A 177 4.68 -7.50 12.68
N THR A 178 4.64 -7.98 13.92
CA THR A 178 5.13 -7.24 15.09
C THR A 178 6.39 -7.92 15.62
N PRO A 179 7.57 -7.28 15.51
CA PRO A 179 8.79 -7.77 16.11
C PRO A 179 8.87 -7.39 17.59
N ASP A 180 9.51 -8.23 18.38
CA ASP A 180 10.01 -7.94 19.72
C ASP A 180 11.43 -8.46 19.85
N LYS A 181 12.19 -7.91 20.82
CA LYS A 181 13.59 -8.30 21.08
C LYS A 181 13.92 -8.21 22.55
N THR A 182 14.44 -9.30 23.10
CA THR A 182 14.90 -9.40 24.47
C THR A 182 16.35 -9.85 24.52
N ILE A 183 16.97 -9.77 25.70
CA ILE A 183 18.31 -10.26 26.01
C ILE A 183 18.30 -10.89 27.39
N ASP A 184 19.11 -11.88 27.63
CA ASP A 184 19.28 -12.58 28.91
C ASP A 184 20.05 -11.75 29.97
N ASN A 185 21.02 -10.93 29.54
CA ASN A 185 21.81 -10.05 30.40
C ASN A 185 22.06 -8.71 29.68
N ASP A 186 21.51 -7.63 30.21
CA ASP A 186 21.66 -6.27 29.65
C ASP A 186 22.87 -5.49 30.20
N SER A 187 23.60 -6.05 31.19
CA SER A 187 24.78 -5.45 31.83
C SER A 187 25.92 -6.48 31.93
N PRO A 188 26.37 -7.05 30.78
CA PRO A 188 27.46 -8.03 30.76
C PRO A 188 28.81 -7.35 30.91
N ASN A 189 29.84 -8.14 31.31
CA ASN A 189 31.25 -7.73 31.24
C ASN A 189 31.81 -8.00 29.83
N PHE A 190 32.95 -7.39 29.51
CA PHE A 190 33.73 -7.74 28.34
C PHE A 190 34.13 -9.24 28.38
N GLY A 191 33.91 -9.95 27.28
CA GLY A 191 34.18 -11.38 27.15
C GLY A 191 33.00 -12.28 27.56
N ASP A 192 31.96 -11.75 28.20
CA ASP A 192 30.77 -12.54 28.54
C ASP A 192 29.99 -12.95 27.29
N LYS A 193 29.29 -14.08 27.40
CA LYS A 193 28.30 -14.49 26.40
C LYS A 193 26.94 -13.87 26.71
N VAL A 194 26.22 -13.45 25.67
CA VAL A 194 24.85 -12.93 25.75
C VAL A 194 24.00 -13.60 24.69
N SER A 195 22.72 -13.82 25.03
CA SER A 195 21.74 -14.44 24.16
C SER A 195 20.60 -13.45 23.88
N TYR A 196 20.45 -13.03 22.63
CA TYR A 196 19.32 -12.25 22.16
C TYR A 196 18.23 -13.18 21.65
N THR A 197 16.98 -12.87 22.05
CA THR A 197 15.78 -13.51 21.54
C THR A 197 15.01 -12.52 20.69
N VAL A 198 14.80 -12.84 19.41
CA VAL A 198 13.97 -12.10 18.48
C VAL A 198 12.65 -12.86 18.32
N THR A 199 11.54 -12.22 18.62
CA THR A 199 10.19 -12.77 18.44
C THR A 199 9.47 -11.99 17.36
N VAL A 200 8.83 -12.67 16.41
CA VAL A 200 7.93 -12.07 15.42
C VAL A 200 6.53 -12.65 15.57
N THR A 201 5.54 -11.79 15.69
CA THR A 201 4.13 -12.17 15.79
C THR A 201 3.41 -11.70 14.55
N ASN A 202 2.78 -12.62 13.83
CA ASN A 202 1.95 -12.31 12.68
C ASN A 202 0.53 -11.94 13.13
N GLY A 203 -0.12 -11.05 12.38
CA GLY A 203 -1.50 -10.65 12.59
C GLY A 203 -2.52 -11.62 11.97
N GLU A 204 -3.63 -11.06 11.49
CA GLU A 204 -4.80 -11.84 11.03
C GLU A 204 -4.64 -12.50 9.66
N PHE A 205 -3.64 -12.16 8.89
CA PHE A 205 -3.45 -12.65 7.53
C PHE A 205 -2.16 -13.48 7.43
N GLU A 206 -2.18 -14.50 6.59
CA GLU A 206 -0.98 -15.28 6.25
C GLU A 206 0.06 -14.39 5.60
N ALA A 207 1.32 -14.54 5.98
CA ALA A 207 2.46 -13.78 5.48
C ALA A 207 3.51 -14.74 4.90
N ASN A 208 3.91 -14.53 3.65
CA ASN A 208 4.91 -15.35 2.97
C ASN A 208 6.18 -14.54 2.71
N ASN A 209 7.34 -15.19 2.81
CA ASN A 209 8.65 -14.58 2.56
C ASN A 209 8.92 -13.33 3.43
N VAL A 210 8.48 -13.33 4.68
CA VAL A 210 8.74 -12.24 5.63
C VAL A 210 10.24 -12.15 5.89
N ILE A 211 10.82 -10.97 5.66
CA ILE A 211 12.24 -10.71 5.91
C ILE A 211 12.39 -10.14 7.32
N VAL A 212 13.08 -10.89 8.20
CA VAL A 212 13.48 -10.47 9.54
C VAL A 212 14.97 -10.17 9.51
N LYS A 213 15.38 -8.95 9.86
CA LYS A 213 16.79 -8.55 9.90
C LYS A 213 17.20 -8.18 11.32
N ASP A 214 18.26 -8.79 11.83
CA ASP A 214 18.92 -8.40 13.07
C ASP A 214 20.27 -7.74 12.74
N VAL A 215 20.42 -6.46 13.09
CA VAL A 215 21.65 -5.70 12.88
C VAL A 215 22.43 -5.69 14.19
N VAL A 216 23.46 -6.52 14.22
CA VAL A 216 24.27 -6.77 15.42
C VAL A 216 25.21 -5.59 15.68
N GLY A 217 25.18 -5.07 16.90
CA GLY A 217 25.99 -3.94 17.33
C GLY A 217 27.50 -4.15 17.23
N ASN A 218 28.25 -3.06 16.96
CA ASN A 218 29.69 -3.06 17.12
C ASN A 218 30.03 -3.35 18.60
N GLY A 219 30.95 -4.28 18.85
CA GLY A 219 31.26 -4.75 20.20
C GLY A 219 30.56 -6.05 20.59
N LEU A 220 29.84 -6.70 19.65
CA LEU A 220 29.33 -8.06 19.77
C LEU A 220 29.92 -8.93 18.67
N THR A 221 30.46 -10.08 19.04
CA THR A 221 30.94 -11.11 18.09
C THR A 221 29.94 -12.25 18.08
N VAL A 222 29.23 -12.44 16.95
CA VAL A 222 28.22 -13.49 16.78
C VAL A 222 28.92 -14.87 16.86
N THR A 223 28.37 -15.78 17.66
CA THR A 223 28.88 -17.13 17.87
C THR A 223 27.95 -18.24 17.41
N ASP A 224 26.63 -18.00 17.47
CA ASP A 224 25.61 -18.94 16.97
C ASP A 224 24.34 -18.22 16.55
N ILE A 225 23.55 -18.80 15.61
CA ILE A 225 22.35 -18.28 15.06
C ILE A 225 21.34 -19.41 14.82
N SER A 226 20.14 -19.30 15.39
CA SER A 226 19.10 -20.31 15.19
C SER A 226 18.48 -20.26 13.78
N ASP A 227 17.71 -21.30 13.43
CA ASP A 227 16.80 -21.35 12.27
C ASP A 227 17.45 -20.99 10.92
N ASN A 228 18.72 -21.34 10.75
CA ASN A 228 19.50 -21.09 9.52
C ASN A 228 19.58 -19.62 9.11
N GLY A 229 19.54 -18.66 10.07
CA GLY A 229 19.75 -17.24 9.81
C GLY A 229 21.07 -17.01 9.06
N GLN A 230 21.05 -16.17 8.04
CA GLN A 230 22.22 -15.86 7.21
C GLN A 230 22.89 -14.60 7.74
N TYR A 231 24.16 -14.72 8.17
CA TYR A 231 24.95 -13.60 8.69
C TYR A 231 25.86 -13.01 7.61
N ASP A 232 25.72 -11.71 7.38
CA ASP A 232 26.65 -10.90 6.58
C ASP A 232 27.59 -10.14 7.53
N PRO A 233 28.89 -10.51 7.61
CA PRO A 233 29.84 -9.86 8.51
C PRO A 233 30.22 -8.42 8.09
N ILE A 234 30.00 -8.04 6.84
CA ILE A 234 30.28 -6.67 6.35
C ILE A 234 29.25 -5.70 6.88
N THR A 235 27.97 -6.03 6.73
CA THR A 235 26.86 -5.22 7.23
C THR A 235 26.46 -5.56 8.66
N ARG A 236 27.08 -6.61 9.25
CA ARG A 236 26.77 -7.17 10.57
C ARG A 236 25.29 -7.54 10.74
N THR A 237 24.67 -7.99 9.66
CA THR A 237 23.23 -8.25 9.60
C THR A 237 22.96 -9.75 9.48
N ILE A 238 22.11 -10.27 10.36
CA ILE A 238 21.53 -11.60 10.27
C ILE A 238 20.16 -11.45 9.58
N THR A 239 19.90 -12.33 8.62
CA THR A 239 18.64 -12.31 7.86
C THR A 239 17.96 -13.68 7.92
N TRP A 240 16.70 -13.71 8.35
CA TRP A 240 15.79 -14.84 8.20
C TRP A 240 14.72 -14.50 7.18
N ILE A 241 14.33 -15.47 6.36
CA ILE A 241 13.18 -15.39 5.46
C ILE A 241 12.22 -16.49 5.87
N VAL A 242 11.01 -16.12 6.29
CA VAL A 242 10.07 -17.06 6.90
C VAL A 242 8.65 -16.83 6.41
N ASP A 243 7.89 -17.91 6.35
CA ASP A 243 6.45 -17.88 6.20
C ASP A 243 5.83 -17.95 7.59
N LEU A 244 4.75 -17.19 7.79
CA LEU A 244 4.03 -17.12 9.05
C LEU A 244 2.54 -17.31 8.79
N ALA A 245 1.95 -18.30 9.41
CA ALA A 245 0.51 -18.49 9.42
C ALA A 245 -0.18 -17.34 10.18
N LYS A 246 -1.50 -17.22 10.00
CA LYS A 246 -2.32 -16.28 10.80
C LYS A 246 -2.08 -16.48 12.29
N ASN A 247 -1.80 -15.38 13.01
CA ASN A 247 -1.53 -15.33 14.45
C ASN A 247 -0.32 -16.19 14.91
N GLU A 248 0.54 -16.61 14.00
CA GLU A 248 1.73 -17.36 14.36
C GLU A 248 2.75 -16.49 15.08
N VAL A 249 3.38 -17.07 16.09
CA VAL A 249 4.53 -16.50 16.81
C VAL A 249 5.75 -17.35 16.50
N LYS A 250 6.82 -16.73 15.99
CA LYS A 250 8.08 -17.39 15.72
C LYS A 250 9.22 -16.70 16.44
N THR A 251 10.16 -17.48 16.95
CA THR A 251 11.26 -17.00 17.78
C THR A 251 12.59 -17.43 17.18
N PHE A 252 13.57 -16.52 17.19
CA PHE A 252 14.95 -16.76 16.75
C PHE A 252 15.90 -16.38 17.88
N THR A 253 17.05 -17.06 17.96
CA THR A 253 18.10 -16.74 18.92
C THR A 253 19.38 -16.34 18.22
N VAL A 254 20.10 -15.40 18.82
CA VAL A 254 21.43 -14.95 18.39
C VAL A 254 22.35 -14.97 19.61
N GLU A 255 23.33 -15.87 19.59
CA GLU A 255 24.38 -15.92 20.59
C GLU A 255 25.55 -15.03 20.19
N ALA A 256 26.06 -14.25 21.11
CA ALA A 256 27.22 -13.40 20.86
C ALA A 256 28.15 -13.32 22.10
N THR A 257 29.42 -13.05 21.83
CA THR A 257 30.38 -12.67 22.85
C THR A 257 30.59 -11.19 22.84
N VAL A 258 30.56 -10.55 24.02
CA VAL A 258 30.86 -9.14 24.20
C VAL A 258 32.32 -8.84 23.89
N SER A 259 32.60 -8.02 22.91
CA SER A 259 33.93 -7.68 22.40
C SER A 259 34.20 -6.18 22.32
N GLY A 260 33.34 -5.36 22.97
CA GLY A 260 33.47 -3.91 23.08
C GLY A 260 32.98 -3.41 24.43
N TYR A 261 33.19 -2.13 24.71
CA TYR A 261 32.78 -1.44 25.91
C TYR A 261 31.71 -0.40 25.61
N GLY A 262 31.05 0.11 26.66
CA GLY A 262 30.05 1.15 26.56
C GLY A 262 28.67 0.63 26.13
N ASN A 263 27.83 1.51 25.60
CA ASN A 263 26.50 1.13 25.11
C ASN A 263 26.59 0.50 23.73
N ILE A 264 26.28 -0.78 23.63
CA ILE A 264 26.28 -1.55 22.38
C ILE A 264 24.83 -1.80 21.97
N SER A 265 24.43 -1.19 20.88
CA SER A 265 23.05 -1.29 20.36
C SER A 265 22.90 -2.45 19.39
N ASN A 266 21.93 -3.33 19.64
CA ASN A 266 21.48 -4.37 18.71
C ASN A 266 20.02 -4.15 18.34
N LYS A 267 19.64 -4.27 17.05
CA LYS A 267 18.28 -3.98 16.60
C LYS A 267 17.74 -5.03 15.65
N VAL A 268 16.43 -5.29 15.76
CA VAL A 268 15.69 -6.07 14.78
C VAL A 268 14.82 -5.14 13.93
N VAL A 269 14.72 -5.46 12.63
CA VAL A 269 13.91 -4.71 11.64
C VAL A 269 13.02 -5.68 10.89
N VAL A 270 11.71 -5.39 10.84
CA VAL A 270 10.72 -6.13 10.05
C VAL A 270 9.76 -5.12 9.41
N GLY A 271 9.73 -5.06 8.08
CA GLY A 271 8.99 -4.03 7.37
C GLY A 271 9.46 -2.62 7.76
N ASN A 272 8.56 -1.79 8.26
CA ASN A 272 8.87 -0.44 8.78
C ASN A 272 9.08 -0.40 10.31
N LYS A 273 9.01 -1.54 11.00
CA LYS A 273 9.15 -1.62 12.46
C LYS A 273 10.59 -1.93 12.84
N THR A 274 11.10 -1.23 13.84
CA THR A 274 12.45 -1.42 14.40
C THR A 274 12.37 -1.47 15.91
N ILE A 275 12.96 -2.51 16.51
CA ILE A 275 13.11 -2.68 17.97
C ILE A 275 14.59 -2.76 18.32
N PHE A 276 15.01 -1.98 19.31
CA PHE A 276 16.37 -1.96 19.83
C PHE A 276 16.44 -2.72 21.16
N LYS A 277 17.54 -3.43 21.37
CA LYS A 277 17.91 -3.97 22.66
C LYS A 277 19.41 -3.79 22.86
N ASN A 278 19.77 -2.94 23.82
CA ASN A 278 21.14 -2.53 24.08
C ASN A 278 21.73 -3.34 25.24
N VAL A 279 23.04 -3.41 25.28
CA VAL A 279 23.81 -3.81 26.47
C VAL A 279 24.74 -2.68 26.88
N ASP A 280 24.92 -2.51 28.19
CA ASP A 280 25.83 -1.54 28.79
C ASP A 280 27.01 -2.27 29.41
N VAL A 281 28.18 -2.13 28.81
CA VAL A 281 29.39 -2.83 29.16
C VAL A 281 30.34 -1.92 29.94
N PRO A 282 30.70 -2.25 31.21
CA PRO A 282 31.63 -1.44 32.00
C PRO A 282 33.04 -1.52 31.44
N GLU A 283 33.82 -0.46 31.63
CA GLU A 283 35.23 -0.40 31.24
C GLU A 283 36.13 -0.22 32.47
N ILE A 284 36.88 -1.26 32.80
CA ILE A 284 37.77 -1.25 33.97
C ILE A 284 39.19 -0.96 33.54
N THR A 285 39.79 0.11 34.05
CA THR A 285 41.11 0.57 33.71
C THR A 285 42.02 0.45 34.94
N PRO A 286 42.97 -0.52 35.01
CA PRO A 286 43.99 -0.58 36.03
C PRO A 286 45.17 0.33 35.70
N LYS A 287 45.76 0.97 36.73
CA LYS A 287 47.03 1.70 36.66
C LYS A 287 47.92 1.17 37.79
N LYS A 288 49.20 0.96 37.49
CA LYS A 288 50.20 0.59 38.51
C LYS A 288 51.35 1.57 38.44
N ASP A 289 51.77 2.03 39.57
CA ASP A 289 52.91 2.94 39.77
C ASP A 289 53.82 2.41 40.85
N VAL A 290 55.03 2.92 40.93
CA VAL A 290 56.01 2.57 41.93
C VAL A 290 56.70 3.81 42.48
N ASN A 291 56.90 3.88 43.81
CA ASN A 291 57.49 5.02 44.48
C ASN A 291 58.97 5.27 44.13
N ASN A 292 59.67 4.26 43.68
CA ASN A 292 61.13 4.35 43.30
C ASN A 292 61.37 3.38 42.14
N THR A 293 61.74 3.88 40.97
CA THR A 293 62.05 3.08 39.76
C THR A 293 63.46 2.55 39.69
N ALA A 294 64.37 2.98 40.61
CA ALA A 294 65.77 2.60 40.69
C ALA A 294 66.23 2.36 42.13
N PRO A 295 65.62 1.40 42.86
CA PRO A 295 65.98 1.12 44.23
C PRO A 295 67.35 0.44 44.34
N ASN A 296 68.08 0.71 45.41
CA ASN A 296 69.30 -0.05 45.74
C ASN A 296 68.91 -1.45 46.29
N PHE A 297 69.86 -2.35 46.23
CA PHE A 297 69.68 -3.66 46.79
C PHE A 297 69.36 -3.62 48.32
N GLY A 298 68.26 -4.26 48.69
CA GLY A 298 67.69 -4.27 50.04
C GLY A 298 66.77 -3.13 50.41
N GLU A 299 66.52 -2.18 49.52
CA GLU A 299 65.51 -1.12 49.73
C GLU A 299 64.08 -1.65 49.51
N ASN A 300 63.13 -1.11 50.26
CA ASN A 300 61.72 -1.39 50.07
C ASN A 300 61.14 -0.50 48.97
N VAL A 301 60.38 -1.09 48.08
CA VAL A 301 59.57 -0.37 47.10
C VAL A 301 58.08 -0.55 47.40
N ALA A 302 57.31 0.48 47.17
CA ALA A 302 55.86 0.44 47.28
C ALA A 302 55.21 0.62 45.90
N TYR A 303 54.38 -0.32 45.51
CA TYR A 303 53.53 -0.21 44.32
C TYR A 303 52.16 0.34 44.72
N THR A 304 51.65 1.25 43.88
CA THR A 304 50.29 1.79 44.02
C THR A 304 49.51 1.25 42.83
N ILE A 305 48.40 0.56 43.10
CA ILE A 305 47.45 0.08 42.09
C ILE A 305 46.20 0.92 42.24
N VAL A 306 45.81 1.59 41.15
CA VAL A 306 44.55 2.32 41.04
C VAL A 306 43.68 1.61 40.02
N VAL A 307 42.44 1.36 40.36
CA VAL A 307 41.44 0.77 39.45
C VAL A 307 40.29 1.70 39.35
N SER A 308 39.95 2.13 38.13
CA SER A 308 38.77 2.95 37.80
C SER A 308 37.81 2.17 36.94
N ASN A 309 36.52 2.44 37.10
CA ASN A 309 35.50 2.08 36.15
C ASN A 309 35.21 3.35 35.30
N ASP A 310 35.76 3.39 34.08
CA ASP A 310 35.64 4.51 33.17
C ASP A 310 34.44 4.29 32.22
N GLY A 311 33.69 3.20 32.38
CA GLY A 311 32.51 2.83 31.60
C GLY A 311 31.23 3.50 32.08
N ILE A 312 30.12 3.18 31.42
CA ILE A 312 28.79 3.78 31.63
C ILE A 312 27.88 2.97 32.55
N SER A 313 28.32 1.77 32.99
CA SER A 313 27.56 0.86 33.84
C SER A 313 28.40 0.35 34.99
N ASP A 314 27.75 -0.17 36.03
CA ASP A 314 28.40 -0.76 37.19
C ASP A 314 29.11 -2.05 36.80
N ALA A 315 30.41 -2.18 37.15
CA ALA A 315 31.14 -3.42 36.96
C ALA A 315 30.91 -4.37 38.14
N LYS A 316 30.49 -5.59 37.86
CA LYS A 316 30.26 -6.64 38.88
C LYS A 316 31.43 -7.61 38.89
N GLN A 317 31.76 -8.09 40.11
CA GLN A 317 32.79 -9.16 40.32
C GLN A 317 34.17 -8.81 39.74
N VAL A 318 34.60 -7.54 39.89
CA VAL A 318 35.92 -7.11 39.41
C VAL A 318 37.00 -7.81 40.24
N VAL A 319 37.88 -8.53 39.57
CA VAL A 319 39.03 -9.22 40.18
C VAL A 319 40.30 -8.59 39.64
N ILE A 320 41.18 -8.15 40.56
CA ILE A 320 42.49 -7.62 40.21
C ILE A 320 43.55 -8.64 40.63
N THR A 321 44.38 -9.05 39.70
CA THR A 321 45.53 -9.93 39.96
C THR A 321 46.83 -9.15 39.75
N ASP A 322 47.67 -9.06 40.78
CA ASP A 322 48.99 -8.47 40.71
C ASP A 322 50.06 -9.57 40.86
N THR A 323 50.94 -9.67 39.88
CA THR A 323 52.05 -10.63 39.88
C THR A 323 53.35 -9.88 40.17
N LEU A 324 54.02 -10.23 41.24
CA LEU A 324 55.28 -9.68 41.68
C LEU A 324 56.45 -10.48 41.19
#